data_1185a765bc157cfa482dfe9654d698e0
#
_entry.id   1185a765bc157cfa482dfe9654d698e0
#
_cell.length_a   1.000
_cell.length_b   1.000
_cell.length_c   1.000
_cell.angle_alpha   90.00
_cell.angle_beta   90.00
_cell.angle_gamma   90.00
#
_symmetry.space_group_name_H-M   'P 1'
#
loop_
_entity.id
_entity.type
_entity.pdbx_description
1 polymer ?
#
loop_
_entity_poly.entity_id
_entity_poly.type
_entity_poly.pdbx_seq_one_letter_code
_entity_poly.pdbx_strand_id
1 'polypeptide(L)'
;MAFRRRVLQQQLQRPANLVGTTCARRRLATSAAERLAQYKDEDLTMVDHLVIGAGVVGLAAGRQLAQRSGSTLVVDKNRQFGMETSSRNSEVIHAGIYYPRDSLRTRVCIEGKHRLYEYCQQQGVSHQRVGKWVVAQGNEQLEYLYALRRHCAELGVPAEIIGSAAALKEEPLVRADAALVSPTTGIVDSHELMSALLRDLTESGGTFAPNTSVVAMQRDRGSYKVLVTTGDPETPFMAIRAPVVVNAAGLWADRIANMLVPDSHPWREQYRLHFAKGRYYVLDAGASARLRVCRLVYPVPDKNIVSLGTHLTLDLAGSIRFGPDVEWTASNTNYEPEGGAPIEEVVRAINTYLPAVRSEDLGLGYTGIRPKLQRPGGAFCDFVIREESGAGMPGFVNLVGLESPGLTSSMAIASMVDRILH
;
A
#
# COMPACT_ATOMS: atom_id res chain seq x y z
N MET A 1 6.67 16.41 28.30
CA MET A 1 6.22 15.95 26.96
C MET A 1 5.23 16.89 26.28
N ALA A 2 4.17 17.38 26.93
CA ALA A 2 3.18 18.29 26.30
C ALA A 2 3.75 19.63 25.75
N PHE A 3 4.80 20.18 26.37
CA PHE A 3 5.43 21.44 25.91
C PHE A 3 6.17 21.27 24.58
N ARG A 4 6.90 20.15 24.38
CA ARG A 4 7.60 19.84 23.12
C ARG A 4 6.61 19.55 21.96
N ARG A 5 5.45 18.94 22.24
CA ARG A 5 4.36 18.74 21.28
C ARG A 5 3.81 20.06 20.72
N ARG A 6 3.53 21.03 21.58
CA ARG A 6 3.02 22.34 21.15
C ARG A 6 4.03 23.12 20.29
N VAL A 7 5.31 22.99 20.59
CA VAL A 7 6.38 23.64 19.83
C VAL A 7 6.50 23.00 18.43
N LEU A 8 6.44 21.67 18.32
CA LEU A 8 6.52 20.98 17.03
C LEU A 8 5.31 21.31 16.14
N GLN A 9 4.09 21.25 16.68
CA GLN A 9 2.88 21.64 15.95
C GLN A 9 2.87 23.14 15.58
N GLN A 10 3.34 24.01 16.45
CA GLN A 10 3.42 25.44 16.18
C GLN A 10 4.51 25.81 15.19
N GLN A 11 5.63 25.09 15.13
CA GLN A 11 6.67 25.31 14.13
C GLN A 11 6.22 24.85 12.73
N LEU A 12 5.43 23.79 12.65
CA LEU A 12 4.85 23.29 11.40
C LEU A 12 3.65 24.12 10.90
N GLN A 13 3.02 24.95 11.77
CA GLN A 13 1.81 25.71 11.46
C GLN A 13 2.01 27.25 11.46
N ARG A 14 3.22 27.76 11.75
CA ARG A 14 3.45 29.21 11.75
C ARG A 14 3.51 29.77 10.33
N PRO A 15 2.67 30.75 9.96
CA PRO A 15 2.93 31.60 8.82
C PRO A 15 4.21 32.42 9.09
N ALA A 16 5.10 32.47 8.12
CA ALA A 16 6.32 33.26 8.20
C ALA A 16 5.97 34.75 8.36
N ASN A 17 6.31 35.35 9.50
CA ASN A 17 6.26 36.80 9.65
C ASN A 17 7.32 37.44 8.75
N LEU A 18 6.86 38.11 7.72
CA LEU A 18 7.63 38.90 6.80
C LEU A 18 8.34 40.05 7.54
N VAL A 19 9.67 40.01 7.57
CA VAL A 19 10.47 41.25 7.60
C VAL A 19 11.12 41.34 6.22
N GLY A 20 10.64 42.36 5.48
CA GLY A 20 11.06 42.59 4.11
C GLY A 20 12.51 43.06 4.01
N THR A 21 13.17 42.63 2.95
CA THR A 21 14.08 43.49 2.17
C THR A 21 14.23 42.93 0.76
N THR A 22 13.89 43.75 -0.18
CA THR A 22 14.10 43.62 -1.62
C THR A 22 15.55 43.35 -1.96
N CYS A 23 15.82 42.13 -2.48
CA CYS A 23 16.97 41.92 -3.37
C CYS A 23 16.66 40.71 -4.27
N ALA A 24 15.82 40.93 -5.26
CA ALA A 24 15.59 39.99 -6.35
C ALA A 24 16.55 40.31 -7.48
N ARG A 25 17.55 39.46 -7.71
CA ARG A 25 18.03 39.10 -9.06
C ARG A 25 19.20 38.10 -8.96
N ARG A 26 19.02 36.93 -9.60
CA ARG A 26 20.05 35.89 -9.87
C ARG A 26 20.62 35.18 -8.61
N ARG A 27 19.80 34.38 -7.93
CA ARG A 27 20.32 33.20 -7.24
C ARG A 27 20.26 32.03 -8.23
N LEU A 28 21.42 31.54 -8.64
CA LEU A 28 21.58 30.19 -9.17
C LEU A 28 20.82 29.24 -8.26
N ALA A 29 19.93 28.41 -8.81
CA ALA A 29 19.11 27.51 -8.00
C ALA A 29 20.05 26.53 -7.26
N THR A 30 20.27 26.78 -5.97
CA THR A 30 21.05 25.89 -5.11
C THR A 30 20.34 24.55 -5.06
N SER A 31 21.05 23.44 -5.27
CA SER A 31 20.49 22.12 -5.19
C SER A 31 19.90 21.87 -3.78
N ALA A 32 18.92 20.96 -3.67
CA ALA A 32 18.32 20.62 -2.38
C ALA A 32 19.37 20.11 -1.38
N ALA A 33 20.39 19.38 -1.86
CA ALA A 33 21.51 18.93 -1.04
C ALA A 33 22.39 20.08 -0.52
N GLU A 34 22.69 21.08 -1.37
CA GLU A 34 23.45 22.27 -0.95
C GLU A 34 22.64 23.12 0.04
N ARG A 35 21.31 23.20 -0.10
CA ARG A 35 20.45 23.85 0.89
C ARG A 35 20.49 23.13 2.23
N LEU A 36 20.40 21.81 2.22
CA LEU A 36 20.45 21.00 3.44
C LEU A 36 21.77 21.18 4.20
N ALA A 37 22.88 21.33 3.49
CA ALA A 37 24.20 21.57 4.07
C ALA A 37 24.32 22.91 4.81
N GLN A 38 23.47 23.91 4.50
CA GLN A 38 23.47 25.24 5.13
C GLN A 38 22.80 25.25 6.50
N TYR A 39 21.94 24.25 6.83
CA TYR A 39 21.28 24.18 8.13
C TYR A 39 22.25 23.79 9.24
N LYS A 40 22.33 24.60 10.29
CA LYS A 40 23.10 24.30 11.50
C LYS A 40 22.30 23.42 12.41
N ASP A 41 22.97 22.80 13.41
CA ASP A 41 22.30 21.91 14.37
C ASP A 41 21.20 22.61 15.19
N GLU A 42 21.36 23.90 15.46
CA GLU A 42 20.38 24.75 16.15
C GLU A 42 19.09 25.02 15.36
N ASP A 43 19.16 24.88 14.01
CA ASP A 43 18.03 25.10 13.10
C ASP A 43 17.23 23.82 12.84
N LEU A 44 17.65 22.68 13.37
CA LEU A 44 17.06 21.39 13.09
C LEU A 44 15.91 21.05 14.03
N THR A 45 14.82 20.56 13.47
CA THR A 45 13.76 19.90 14.26
C THR A 45 14.22 18.49 14.61
N MET A 46 14.37 18.19 15.89
CA MET A 46 14.85 16.90 16.37
C MET A 46 13.69 15.94 16.62
N VAL A 47 13.74 14.74 16.03
CA VAL A 47 12.82 13.64 16.33
C VAL A 47 13.61 12.33 16.47
N ASP A 48 13.08 11.38 17.22
CA ASP A 48 13.71 10.06 17.39
C ASP A 48 13.41 9.16 16.19
N HIS A 49 12.18 9.23 15.68
CA HIS A 49 11.72 8.45 14.53
C HIS A 49 11.06 9.37 13.49
N LEU A 50 11.53 9.30 12.25
CA LEU A 50 10.90 9.93 11.09
C LEU A 50 10.36 8.84 10.16
N VAL A 51 9.06 8.84 9.89
CA VAL A 51 8.41 7.96 8.91
C VAL A 51 8.02 8.79 7.69
N ILE A 52 8.48 8.39 6.51
CA ILE A 52 8.24 9.06 5.24
C ILE A 52 7.14 8.32 4.49
N GLY A 53 5.96 8.94 4.39
CA GLY A 53 4.75 8.40 3.79
C GLY A 53 3.69 8.01 4.83
N ALA A 54 2.48 8.54 4.68
CA ALA A 54 1.31 8.25 5.51
C ALA A 54 0.27 7.37 4.78
N GLY A 55 0.72 6.41 3.99
CA GLY A 55 -0.09 5.27 3.57
C GLY A 55 -0.31 4.30 4.73
N VAL A 56 -1.12 3.26 4.53
CA VAL A 56 -1.47 2.28 5.59
C VAL A 56 -0.24 1.69 6.29
N VAL A 57 0.83 1.39 5.53
CA VAL A 57 2.07 0.82 6.10
C VAL A 57 2.83 1.86 6.93
N GLY A 58 2.96 3.10 6.43
CA GLY A 58 3.65 4.16 7.16
C GLY A 58 2.91 4.57 8.43
N LEU A 59 1.57 4.63 8.40
CA LEU A 59 0.76 4.88 9.60
C LEU A 59 0.87 3.74 10.61
N ALA A 60 0.85 2.47 10.17
CA ALA A 60 1.02 1.33 11.05
C ALA A 60 2.42 1.31 11.70
N ALA A 61 3.49 1.60 10.92
CA ALA A 61 4.85 1.70 11.43
C ALA A 61 5.01 2.89 12.40
N GLY A 62 4.49 4.06 12.03
CA GLY A 62 4.52 5.26 12.87
C GLY A 62 3.79 5.06 14.20
N ARG A 63 2.59 4.43 14.17
CA ARG A 63 1.86 4.03 15.37
C ARG A 63 2.69 3.12 16.27
N GLN A 64 3.29 2.08 15.70
CA GLN A 64 4.08 1.11 16.44
C GLN A 64 5.30 1.77 17.11
N LEU A 65 5.99 2.66 16.40
CA LEU A 65 7.13 3.40 16.93
C LEU A 65 6.71 4.45 17.98
N ALA A 66 5.57 5.11 17.83
CA ALA A 66 5.05 6.08 18.79
C ALA A 66 4.66 5.46 20.15
N GLN A 67 4.37 4.16 20.17
CA GLN A 67 4.12 3.41 21.41
C GLN A 67 5.39 3.12 22.20
N ARG A 68 6.58 3.32 21.60
CA ARG A 68 7.87 3.30 22.27
C ARG A 68 8.18 4.65 22.93
N SER A 69 9.24 4.70 23.70
CA SER A 69 9.79 5.97 24.18
C SER A 69 10.42 6.74 23.02
N GLY A 70 10.17 8.04 22.96
CA GLY A 70 10.72 8.91 21.92
C GLY A 70 9.65 9.65 21.10
N SER A 71 10.10 10.62 20.33
CA SER A 71 9.26 11.43 19.44
C SER A 71 9.16 10.78 18.06
N THR A 72 7.94 10.57 17.58
CA THR A 72 7.68 10.01 16.23
C THR A 72 6.98 11.04 15.37
N LEU A 73 7.54 11.30 14.19
CA LEU A 73 6.96 12.19 13.17
C LEU A 73 6.70 11.39 11.90
N VAL A 74 5.46 11.40 11.43
CA VAL A 74 5.07 10.88 10.11
C VAL A 74 4.84 12.06 9.17
N VAL A 75 5.50 12.07 8.02
CA VAL A 75 5.34 13.10 7.00
C VAL A 75 4.72 12.53 5.72
N ASP A 76 3.86 13.28 5.05
CA ASP A 76 3.35 12.91 3.73
C ASP A 76 3.25 14.15 2.83
N LYS A 77 3.63 13.99 1.56
CA LYS A 77 3.57 15.04 0.54
C LYS A 77 2.14 15.48 0.21
N ASN A 78 1.17 14.61 0.45
CA ASN A 78 -0.23 14.87 0.19
C ASN A 78 -0.91 15.60 1.36
N ARG A 79 -2.03 16.23 1.06
CA ARG A 79 -2.83 16.99 2.05
C ARG A 79 -3.48 16.12 3.13
N GLN A 80 -3.60 14.82 2.87
CA GLN A 80 -4.20 13.83 3.77
C GLN A 80 -3.40 12.52 3.68
N PHE A 81 -3.62 11.65 4.64
CA PHE A 81 -3.09 10.28 4.60
C PHE A 81 -3.75 9.45 3.49
N GLY A 82 -3.08 8.42 3.04
CA GLY A 82 -3.65 7.36 2.22
C GLY A 82 -4.06 7.76 0.79
N MET A 83 -3.67 8.91 0.26
CA MET A 83 -4.19 9.43 -1.01
C MET A 83 -3.73 8.69 -2.27
N GLU A 84 -2.79 7.75 -2.16
CA GLU A 84 -2.26 6.99 -3.30
C GLU A 84 -2.68 5.52 -3.22
N THR A 85 -1.75 4.57 -3.31
CA THR A 85 -2.04 3.12 -3.37
C THR A 85 -2.94 2.60 -2.24
N SER A 86 -2.86 3.19 -1.04
CA SER A 86 -3.61 2.72 0.13
C SER A 86 -5.12 2.93 0.06
N SER A 87 -5.61 3.91 -0.70
CA SER A 87 -7.05 4.15 -0.96
C SER A 87 -7.50 3.69 -2.34
N ARG A 88 -6.58 3.15 -3.16
CA ARG A 88 -6.84 2.78 -4.55
C ARG A 88 -6.55 1.30 -4.78
N ASN A 89 -7.22 0.45 -4.01
CA ASN A 89 -7.06 -0.99 -4.01
C ASN A 89 -8.41 -1.69 -3.82
N SER A 90 -8.41 -3.03 -3.75
CA SER A 90 -9.62 -3.84 -3.64
C SER A 90 -10.16 -3.97 -2.21
N GLU A 91 -9.48 -3.41 -1.21
CA GLU A 91 -9.84 -3.48 0.22
C GLU A 91 -9.94 -4.90 0.79
N VAL A 92 -9.28 -5.85 0.14
CA VAL A 92 -9.32 -7.27 0.50
C VAL A 92 -8.32 -7.58 1.61
N ILE A 93 -8.81 -8.26 2.65
CA ILE A 93 -7.98 -8.95 3.64
C ILE A 93 -7.63 -10.31 3.07
N HIS A 94 -6.43 -10.45 2.53
CA HIS A 94 -5.96 -11.65 1.85
C HIS A 94 -5.59 -12.78 2.80
N ALA A 95 -5.81 -14.03 2.37
CA ALA A 95 -5.42 -15.21 3.14
C ALA A 95 -3.94 -15.60 3.02
N GLY A 96 -3.22 -15.07 2.00
CA GLY A 96 -1.79 -15.36 1.78
C GLY A 96 -1.51 -16.59 0.90
N ILE A 97 -2.45 -17.03 0.09
CA ILE A 97 -2.42 -18.33 -0.62
C ILE A 97 -1.74 -18.32 -1.99
N TYR A 98 -1.32 -17.16 -2.52
CA TYR A 98 -0.86 -17.07 -3.92
C TYR A 98 0.66 -16.87 -4.08
N TYR A 99 1.38 -16.65 -2.99
CA TYR A 99 2.79 -16.29 -3.05
C TYR A 99 3.68 -17.51 -2.72
N PRO A 100 4.96 -17.51 -3.15
CA PRO A 100 5.88 -18.58 -2.81
C PRO A 100 5.96 -18.82 -1.29
N ARG A 101 5.98 -20.08 -0.87
CA ARG A 101 5.91 -20.51 0.54
C ARG A 101 6.89 -19.75 1.44
N ASP A 102 8.14 -19.63 1.02
CA ASP A 102 9.22 -19.07 1.83
C ASP A 102 9.38 -17.56 1.63
N SER A 103 8.47 -16.93 0.86
CA SER A 103 8.52 -15.49 0.63
C SER A 103 8.16 -14.68 1.88
N LEU A 104 8.79 -13.51 2.01
CA LEU A 104 8.43 -12.54 3.03
C LEU A 104 6.95 -12.14 2.89
N ARG A 105 6.51 -11.98 1.63
CA ARG A 105 5.13 -11.62 1.27
C ARG A 105 4.11 -12.61 1.84
N THR A 106 4.36 -13.92 1.73
CA THR A 106 3.51 -14.97 2.33
C THR A 106 3.47 -14.85 3.85
N ARG A 107 4.63 -14.76 4.47
CA ARG A 107 4.76 -14.69 5.93
C ARG A 107 4.05 -13.47 6.52
N VAL A 108 4.33 -12.26 6.00
CA VAL A 108 3.70 -11.05 6.53
C VAL A 108 2.22 -10.93 6.18
N CYS A 109 1.75 -11.60 5.10
CA CYS A 109 0.32 -11.64 4.78
C CYS A 109 -0.46 -12.52 5.77
N ILE A 110 0.04 -13.73 6.05
CA ILE A 110 -0.62 -14.65 6.97
C ILE A 110 -0.65 -14.07 8.38
N GLU A 111 0.49 -13.59 8.90
CA GLU A 111 0.58 -12.92 10.20
C GLU A 111 -0.27 -11.64 10.22
N GLY A 112 -0.13 -10.82 9.19
CA GLY A 112 -0.83 -9.53 9.08
C GLY A 112 -2.34 -9.67 9.06
N LYS A 113 -2.87 -10.68 8.39
CA LYS A 113 -4.31 -10.98 8.37
C LYS A 113 -4.88 -11.14 9.79
N HIS A 114 -4.22 -11.92 10.64
CA HIS A 114 -4.70 -12.15 12.02
C HIS A 114 -4.65 -10.86 12.83
N ARG A 115 -3.53 -10.15 12.77
CA ARG A 115 -3.35 -8.87 13.47
C ARG A 115 -4.32 -7.79 12.97
N LEU A 116 -4.62 -7.78 11.68
CA LEU A 116 -5.54 -6.81 11.08
C LEU A 116 -6.98 -7.04 11.55
N TYR A 117 -7.46 -8.28 11.54
CA TYR A 117 -8.80 -8.60 12.07
C TYR A 117 -8.91 -8.25 13.56
N GLU A 118 -7.90 -8.61 14.36
CA GLU A 118 -7.85 -8.27 15.77
C GLU A 118 -7.89 -6.75 15.99
N TYR A 119 -7.08 -6.00 15.25
CA TYR A 119 -7.03 -4.56 15.32
C TYR A 119 -8.36 -3.91 14.90
N CYS A 120 -8.95 -4.36 13.81
CA CYS A 120 -10.24 -3.85 13.35
C CYS A 120 -11.34 -4.09 14.39
N GLN A 121 -11.36 -5.26 15.02
CA GLN A 121 -12.31 -5.57 16.09
C GLN A 121 -12.12 -4.68 17.31
N GLN A 122 -10.87 -4.48 17.75
CA GLN A 122 -10.52 -3.66 18.92
C GLN A 122 -10.83 -2.17 18.70
N GLN A 123 -10.61 -1.67 17.49
CA GLN A 123 -10.75 -0.25 17.15
C GLN A 123 -12.10 0.13 16.52
N GLY A 124 -12.98 -0.84 16.33
CA GLY A 124 -14.29 -0.61 15.70
C GLY A 124 -14.19 -0.25 14.20
N VAL A 125 -13.13 -0.70 13.52
CA VAL A 125 -12.98 -0.51 12.07
C VAL A 125 -13.91 -1.46 11.34
N SER A 126 -14.67 -0.93 10.40
CA SER A 126 -15.62 -1.69 9.58
C SER A 126 -14.90 -2.73 8.74
N HIS A 127 -15.24 -3.99 8.93
CA HIS A 127 -14.67 -5.13 8.21
C HIS A 127 -15.62 -6.30 8.19
N GLN A 128 -15.47 -7.19 7.22
CA GLN A 128 -16.30 -8.39 7.13
C GLN A 128 -15.50 -9.58 6.59
N ARG A 129 -15.65 -10.74 7.22
CA ARG A 129 -15.06 -12.01 6.77
C ARG A 129 -16.01 -12.69 5.80
N VAL A 130 -16.09 -12.19 4.57
CA VAL A 130 -17.01 -12.68 3.53
C VAL A 130 -16.56 -13.99 2.87
N GLY A 131 -15.30 -14.39 3.05
CA GLY A 131 -14.71 -15.51 2.34
C GLY A 131 -14.38 -15.20 0.88
N LYS A 132 -13.68 -16.15 0.23
CA LYS A 132 -13.33 -16.05 -1.18
C LYS A 132 -13.39 -17.43 -1.83
N TRP A 133 -13.90 -17.48 -3.04
CA TRP A 133 -13.77 -18.61 -3.93
C TRP A 133 -12.72 -18.35 -5.00
N VAL A 134 -11.93 -19.40 -5.32
CA VAL A 134 -11.17 -19.50 -6.57
C VAL A 134 -11.92 -20.51 -7.42
N VAL A 135 -12.53 -20.05 -8.53
CA VAL A 135 -13.42 -20.87 -9.34
C VAL A 135 -12.71 -21.45 -10.56
N ALA A 136 -12.94 -22.72 -10.81
CA ALA A 136 -12.38 -23.47 -11.93
C ALA A 136 -13.45 -23.85 -12.95
N GLN A 137 -13.05 -23.83 -14.25
CA GLN A 137 -13.80 -24.31 -15.39
C GLN A 137 -12.95 -25.37 -16.08
N GLY A 138 -13.46 -26.62 -16.15
CA GLY A 138 -12.79 -27.74 -16.76
C GLY A 138 -11.61 -28.32 -15.96
N ASN A 139 -11.05 -29.43 -16.48
CA ASN A 139 -10.09 -30.25 -15.74
C ASN A 139 -8.75 -29.56 -15.48
N GLU A 140 -8.23 -28.76 -16.41
CA GLU A 140 -6.94 -28.10 -16.22
C GLU A 140 -6.97 -27.11 -15.04
N GLN A 141 -8.03 -26.33 -14.93
CA GLN A 141 -8.22 -25.40 -13.82
C GLN A 141 -8.52 -26.12 -12.51
N LEU A 142 -9.17 -27.29 -12.57
CA LEU A 142 -9.37 -28.14 -11.38
C LEU A 142 -8.04 -28.63 -10.80
N GLU A 143 -7.09 -29.05 -11.65
CA GLU A 143 -5.74 -29.43 -11.21
C GLU A 143 -5.01 -28.28 -10.53
N TYR A 144 -5.19 -27.04 -11.03
CA TYR A 144 -4.68 -25.86 -10.37
C TYR A 144 -5.27 -25.70 -8.96
N LEU A 145 -6.59 -25.91 -8.76
CA LEU A 145 -7.21 -25.85 -7.44
C LEU A 145 -6.64 -26.90 -6.47
N TYR A 146 -6.40 -28.12 -6.96
CA TYR A 146 -5.77 -29.15 -6.13
C TYR A 146 -4.34 -28.78 -5.71
N ALA A 147 -3.55 -28.21 -6.62
CA ALA A 147 -2.22 -27.71 -6.30
C ALA A 147 -2.28 -26.56 -5.28
N LEU A 148 -3.20 -25.60 -5.49
CA LEU A 148 -3.40 -24.49 -4.58
C LEU A 148 -3.87 -24.95 -3.19
N ARG A 149 -4.75 -25.95 -3.11
CA ARG A 149 -5.18 -26.54 -1.82
C ARG A 149 -4.02 -27.17 -1.07
N ARG A 150 -3.14 -27.95 -1.77
CA ARG A 150 -1.92 -28.52 -1.16
C ARG A 150 -1.02 -27.40 -0.61
N HIS A 151 -0.80 -26.36 -1.40
CA HIS A 151 -0.04 -25.19 -0.98
C HIS A 151 -0.65 -24.52 0.27
N CYS A 152 -1.97 -24.34 0.32
CA CYS A 152 -2.66 -23.82 1.50
C CYS A 152 -2.42 -24.70 2.74
N ALA A 153 -2.48 -26.03 2.58
CA ALA A 153 -2.22 -26.96 3.69
C ALA A 153 -0.78 -26.85 4.23
N GLU A 154 0.20 -26.71 3.34
CA GLU A 154 1.61 -26.50 3.72
C GLU A 154 1.84 -25.17 4.46
N LEU A 155 1.01 -24.14 4.17
CA LEU A 155 1.04 -22.85 4.83
C LEU A 155 0.21 -22.79 6.13
N GLY A 156 -0.54 -23.86 6.46
CA GLY A 156 -1.48 -23.87 7.57
C GLY A 156 -2.69 -22.93 7.35
N VAL A 157 -3.00 -22.59 6.09
CA VAL A 157 -4.13 -21.71 5.75
C VAL A 157 -5.35 -22.59 5.40
N PRO A 158 -6.49 -22.44 6.08
CA PRO A 158 -7.70 -23.19 5.81
C PRO A 158 -8.17 -22.99 4.37
N ALA A 159 -8.36 -24.09 3.64
CA ALA A 159 -8.94 -24.10 2.30
C ALA A 159 -9.52 -25.48 1.99
N GLU A 160 -10.67 -25.51 1.33
CA GLU A 160 -11.33 -26.74 0.87
C GLU A 160 -11.80 -26.59 -0.58
N ILE A 161 -12.01 -27.71 -1.25
CA ILE A 161 -12.57 -27.72 -2.62
C ILE A 161 -13.99 -28.25 -2.55
N ILE A 162 -14.92 -27.51 -3.15
CA ILE A 162 -16.32 -27.91 -3.34
C ILE A 162 -16.58 -28.16 -4.82
N GLY A 163 -17.46 -29.11 -5.11
CA GLY A 163 -17.90 -29.39 -6.50
C GLY A 163 -19.03 -28.49 -6.96
N SER A 164 -19.39 -28.59 -8.23
CA SER A 164 -20.38 -27.75 -8.91
C SER A 164 -21.75 -27.71 -8.21
N ALA A 165 -22.25 -28.84 -7.71
CA ALA A 165 -23.55 -28.90 -7.05
C ALA A 165 -23.59 -28.11 -5.74
N ALA A 166 -22.51 -28.15 -4.94
CA ALA A 166 -22.38 -27.36 -3.74
C ALA A 166 -22.21 -25.87 -4.07
N ALA A 167 -21.36 -25.56 -5.06
CA ALA A 167 -21.14 -24.21 -5.52
C ALA A 167 -22.46 -23.55 -6.03
N LEU A 168 -23.22 -24.26 -6.86
CA LEU A 168 -24.52 -23.77 -7.37
C LEU A 168 -25.55 -23.54 -6.24
N LYS A 169 -25.54 -24.35 -5.20
CA LYS A 169 -26.42 -24.19 -4.04
C LYS A 169 -26.11 -22.93 -3.23
N GLU A 170 -24.82 -22.64 -3.06
CA GLU A 170 -24.38 -21.48 -2.24
C GLU A 170 -24.38 -20.16 -3.01
N GLU A 171 -23.96 -20.18 -4.28
CA GLU A 171 -23.89 -19.01 -5.18
C GLU A 171 -24.53 -19.34 -6.53
N PRO A 172 -25.86 -19.30 -6.63
CA PRO A 172 -26.59 -19.73 -7.83
C PRO A 172 -26.25 -18.99 -9.12
N LEU A 173 -25.69 -17.78 -9.01
CA LEU A 173 -25.30 -16.96 -10.15
C LEU A 173 -23.87 -17.22 -10.61
N VAL A 174 -23.06 -17.88 -9.78
CA VAL A 174 -21.64 -18.17 -10.08
C VAL A 174 -21.52 -19.52 -10.77
N ARG A 175 -21.02 -19.52 -11.99
CA ARG A 175 -20.71 -20.74 -12.73
C ARG A 175 -19.34 -21.25 -12.30
N ALA A 176 -19.28 -22.47 -11.79
CA ALA A 176 -18.05 -23.15 -11.40
C ALA A 176 -18.21 -24.67 -11.52
N ASP A 177 -17.26 -25.37 -12.12
CA ASP A 177 -17.18 -26.83 -12.09
C ASP A 177 -16.66 -27.28 -10.73
N ALA A 178 -15.78 -26.47 -10.13
CA ALA A 178 -15.34 -26.59 -8.74
C ALA A 178 -14.89 -25.21 -8.22
N ALA A 179 -14.87 -25.05 -6.90
CA ALA A 179 -14.34 -23.86 -6.25
C ALA A 179 -13.45 -24.22 -5.05
N LEU A 180 -12.30 -23.56 -4.93
CA LEU A 180 -11.53 -23.57 -3.70
C LEU A 180 -12.05 -22.46 -2.79
N VAL A 181 -12.56 -22.84 -1.61
CA VAL A 181 -13.09 -21.96 -0.59
C VAL A 181 -11.97 -21.52 0.34
N SER A 182 -11.77 -20.21 0.47
CA SER A 182 -10.84 -19.55 1.40
C SER A 182 -11.64 -18.80 2.47
N PRO A 183 -11.96 -19.41 3.61
CA PRO A 183 -12.91 -18.87 4.58
C PRO A 183 -12.36 -17.70 5.39
N THR A 184 -11.04 -17.50 5.40
CA THR A 184 -10.38 -16.45 6.20
C THR A 184 -10.13 -15.16 5.42
N THR A 185 -10.47 -15.12 4.13
CA THR A 185 -10.44 -13.90 3.32
C THR A 185 -11.60 -12.98 3.71
N GLY A 186 -11.40 -11.67 3.66
CA GLY A 186 -12.44 -10.70 3.95
C GLY A 186 -12.20 -9.36 3.28
N ILE A 187 -12.93 -8.36 3.73
CA ILE A 187 -12.87 -6.97 3.28
C ILE A 187 -12.80 -6.04 4.48
N VAL A 188 -12.23 -4.86 4.29
CA VAL A 188 -12.06 -3.83 5.32
C VAL A 188 -12.26 -2.46 4.71
N ASP A 189 -12.82 -1.51 5.45
CA ASP A 189 -12.75 -0.10 5.08
C ASP A 189 -11.33 0.41 5.31
N SER A 190 -10.61 0.63 4.21
CA SER A 190 -9.21 1.06 4.25
C SER A 190 -9.04 2.48 4.80
N HIS A 191 -10.04 3.35 4.63
CA HIS A 191 -10.03 4.70 5.14
C HIS A 191 -10.26 4.74 6.65
N GLU A 192 -11.24 4.01 7.15
CA GLU A 192 -11.47 3.85 8.60
C GLU A 192 -10.24 3.23 9.28
N LEU A 193 -9.62 2.20 8.66
CA LEU A 193 -8.40 1.60 9.15
C LEU A 193 -7.27 2.64 9.31
N MET A 194 -7.01 3.42 8.26
CA MET A 194 -5.98 4.46 8.32
C MET A 194 -6.32 5.58 9.30
N SER A 195 -7.59 5.94 9.43
CA SER A 195 -8.08 6.91 10.43
C SER A 195 -7.84 6.43 11.85
N ALA A 196 -8.11 5.14 12.13
CA ALA A 196 -7.84 4.53 13.42
C ALA A 196 -6.33 4.48 13.74
N LEU A 197 -5.50 4.09 12.75
CA LEU A 197 -4.05 4.10 12.90
C LEU A 197 -3.48 5.50 13.17
N LEU A 198 -4.01 6.53 12.52
CA LEU A 198 -3.62 7.91 12.77
C LEU A 198 -4.05 8.40 14.16
N ARG A 199 -5.27 8.04 14.59
CA ARG A 199 -5.74 8.34 15.95
C ARG A 199 -4.81 7.72 16.98
N ASP A 200 -4.53 6.42 16.89
CA ASP A 200 -3.65 5.71 17.81
C ASP A 200 -2.22 6.28 17.80
N LEU A 201 -1.69 6.65 16.63
CA LEU A 201 -0.41 7.35 16.49
C LEU A 201 -0.39 8.63 17.34
N THR A 202 -1.42 9.46 17.19
CA THR A 202 -1.50 10.76 17.88
C THR A 202 -1.75 10.62 19.38
N GLU A 203 -2.58 9.69 19.80
CA GLU A 203 -2.82 9.35 21.21
C GLU A 203 -1.56 8.80 21.88
N SER A 204 -0.74 8.03 21.15
CA SER A 204 0.56 7.53 21.63
C SER A 204 1.68 8.58 21.61
N GLY A 205 1.42 9.81 21.18
CA GLY A 205 2.41 10.89 21.21
C GLY A 205 3.07 11.20 19.88
N GLY A 206 2.78 10.46 18.84
CA GLY A 206 3.25 10.76 17.49
C GLY A 206 2.60 12.00 16.89
N THR A 207 3.20 12.51 15.84
CA THR A 207 2.72 13.67 15.09
C THR A 207 2.63 13.30 13.61
N PHE A 208 1.57 13.74 12.94
CA PHE A 208 1.43 13.66 11.49
C PHE A 208 1.55 15.06 10.87
N ALA A 209 2.40 15.20 9.86
CA ALA A 209 2.59 16.41 9.09
C ALA A 209 2.19 16.16 7.61
N PRO A 210 0.97 16.53 7.20
CA PRO A 210 0.56 16.52 5.80
C PRO A 210 1.24 17.64 5.01
N ASN A 211 1.10 17.62 3.67
CA ASN A 211 1.72 18.59 2.75
C ASN A 211 3.24 18.73 2.96
N THR A 212 3.91 17.67 3.41
CA THR A 212 5.32 17.71 3.78
C THR A 212 6.11 16.73 2.92
N SER A 213 6.78 17.27 1.91
CA SER A 213 7.58 16.50 0.95
C SER A 213 9.05 16.46 1.37
N VAL A 214 9.64 15.27 1.39
CA VAL A 214 11.09 15.11 1.53
C VAL A 214 11.74 15.41 0.18
N VAL A 215 12.71 16.32 0.18
CA VAL A 215 13.38 16.79 -1.05
C VAL A 215 14.89 16.52 -1.08
N ALA A 216 15.51 16.33 0.08
CA ALA A 216 16.87 15.85 0.21
C ALA A 216 17.07 15.13 1.54
N MET A 217 18.03 14.22 1.55
CA MET A 217 18.44 13.50 2.76
C MET A 217 19.93 13.21 2.70
N GLN A 218 20.59 13.32 3.84
CA GLN A 218 22.00 12.94 4.00
C GLN A 218 22.24 12.34 5.38
N ARG A 219 23.18 11.41 5.46
CA ARG A 219 23.67 10.90 6.73
C ARG A 219 24.64 11.89 7.36
N ASP A 220 24.46 12.17 8.65
CA ASP A 220 25.32 13.09 9.40
C ASP A 220 25.43 12.66 10.87
N ARG A 221 26.67 12.37 11.34
CA ARG A 221 27.01 12.05 12.73
C ARG A 221 26.13 10.96 13.37
N GLY A 222 25.88 9.87 12.64
CA GLY A 222 25.09 8.74 13.17
C GLY A 222 23.57 8.93 13.11
N SER A 223 23.10 10.01 12.48
CA SER A 223 21.70 10.34 12.23
C SER A 223 21.49 10.77 10.78
N TYR A 224 20.26 11.14 10.43
CA TYR A 224 19.89 11.64 9.12
C TYR A 224 19.43 13.10 9.23
N LYS A 225 19.99 13.96 8.39
CA LYS A 225 19.45 15.29 8.10
C LYS A 225 18.50 15.15 6.91
N VAL A 226 17.27 15.60 7.06
CA VAL A 226 16.21 15.49 6.05
C VAL A 226 15.63 16.87 5.79
N LEU A 227 15.73 17.32 4.53
CA LEU A 227 15.14 18.57 4.09
C LEU A 227 13.71 18.31 3.61
N VAL A 228 12.76 19.05 4.15
CA VAL A 228 11.36 18.99 3.77
C VAL A 228 10.82 20.34 3.29
N THR A 229 9.79 20.28 2.44
CA THR A 229 9.04 21.47 1.98
C THR A 229 7.54 21.19 2.06
N THR A 230 6.75 22.25 2.30
CA THR A 230 5.27 22.18 2.31
C THR A 230 4.63 22.37 0.94
N GLY A 231 5.45 22.38 -0.13
CA GLY A 231 4.95 22.50 -1.51
C GLY A 231 4.63 23.94 -1.95
N ASP A 232 4.60 24.89 -1.04
CA ASP A 232 4.50 26.31 -1.35
C ASP A 232 5.90 26.86 -1.72
N PRO A 233 6.09 27.47 -2.91
CA PRO A 233 7.38 28.03 -3.30
C PRO A 233 7.89 29.14 -2.37
N GLU A 234 6.98 29.78 -1.64
CA GLU A 234 7.30 30.87 -0.70
C GLU A 234 7.52 30.36 0.73
N THR A 235 7.14 29.11 1.03
CA THR A 235 7.34 28.54 2.36
C THR A 235 8.81 28.12 2.54
N PRO A 236 9.45 28.54 3.64
CA PRO A 236 10.83 28.14 3.90
C PRO A 236 10.93 26.63 4.05
N PHE A 237 12.02 26.08 3.51
CA PHE A 237 12.39 24.69 3.78
C PHE A 237 12.63 24.51 5.27
N MET A 238 12.31 23.33 5.77
CA MET A 238 12.61 22.90 7.14
C MET A 238 13.57 21.73 7.09
N ALA A 239 14.46 21.65 8.07
CA ALA A 239 15.37 20.52 8.20
C ALA A 239 15.07 19.75 9.49
N ILE A 240 14.99 18.42 9.35
CA ILE A 240 14.70 17.48 10.42
C ILE A 240 15.96 16.64 10.66
N ARG A 241 16.29 16.38 11.94
CA ARG A 241 17.29 15.39 12.31
C ARG A 241 16.61 14.21 12.99
N ALA A 242 16.88 13.00 12.49
CA ALA A 242 16.35 11.77 13.05
C ALA A 242 17.44 10.67 13.06
N PRO A 243 17.69 9.96 14.17
CA PRO A 243 18.55 8.79 14.18
C PRO A 243 17.90 7.59 13.45
N VAL A 244 16.56 7.52 13.45
CA VAL A 244 15.80 6.49 12.73
C VAL A 244 14.92 7.12 11.66
N VAL A 245 15.03 6.60 10.42
CA VAL A 245 14.20 6.98 9.29
C VAL A 245 13.58 5.74 8.67
N VAL A 246 12.25 5.71 8.56
CA VAL A 246 11.50 4.64 7.88
C VAL A 246 11.00 5.17 6.55
N ASN A 247 11.51 4.62 5.46
CA ASN A 247 11.05 4.90 4.10
C ASN A 247 9.82 4.06 3.79
N ALA A 248 8.62 4.60 4.01
CA ALA A 248 7.32 4.02 3.69
C ALA A 248 6.63 4.77 2.52
N ALA A 249 7.41 5.36 1.62
CA ALA A 249 6.95 6.29 0.60
C ALA A 249 6.26 5.63 -0.62
N GLY A 250 5.90 4.34 -0.57
CA GLY A 250 5.08 3.64 -1.56
C GLY A 250 5.62 3.80 -2.98
N LEU A 251 4.88 4.51 -3.85
CA LEU A 251 5.25 4.79 -5.25
C LEU A 251 6.51 5.65 -5.41
N TRP A 252 7.08 6.16 -4.32
CA TRP A 252 8.26 7.04 -4.30
C TRP A 252 9.42 6.44 -3.49
N ALA A 253 9.27 5.20 -3.00
CA ALA A 253 10.22 4.60 -2.08
C ALA A 253 11.62 4.45 -2.66
N ASP A 254 11.74 4.15 -3.96
CA ASP A 254 13.02 4.10 -4.68
C ASP A 254 13.71 5.47 -4.72
N ARG A 255 12.95 6.55 -4.94
CA ARG A 255 13.49 7.92 -4.97
C ARG A 255 14.00 8.35 -3.60
N ILE A 256 13.26 8.02 -2.53
CA ILE A 256 13.70 8.32 -1.16
C ILE A 256 14.97 7.54 -0.81
N ALA A 257 15.03 6.23 -1.09
CA ALA A 257 16.23 5.43 -0.88
C ALA A 257 17.44 6.00 -1.64
N ASN A 258 17.23 6.41 -2.88
CA ASN A 258 18.27 6.93 -3.77
C ASN A 258 18.80 8.33 -3.39
N MET A 259 18.16 9.06 -2.46
CA MET A 259 18.70 10.33 -1.94
C MET A 259 19.98 10.13 -1.10
N LEU A 260 20.19 8.93 -0.54
CA LEU A 260 21.31 8.62 0.33
C LEU A 260 22.56 8.09 -0.40
N VAL A 261 22.44 7.81 -1.68
CA VAL A 261 23.49 7.09 -2.42
C VAL A 261 23.83 7.78 -3.74
N PRO A 262 25.12 7.68 -4.19
CA PRO A 262 25.52 8.20 -5.49
C PRO A 262 24.84 7.44 -6.64
N ASP A 263 24.87 8.02 -7.85
CA ASP A 263 24.22 7.45 -9.03
C ASP A 263 24.76 6.07 -9.44
N SER A 264 26.01 5.76 -9.12
CA SER A 264 26.63 4.45 -9.38
C SER A 264 26.28 3.36 -8.36
N HIS A 265 25.54 3.67 -7.32
CA HIS A 265 25.25 2.72 -6.24
C HIS A 265 24.27 1.63 -6.70
N PRO A 266 24.46 0.34 -6.31
CA PRO A 266 23.60 -0.77 -6.71
C PRO A 266 22.11 -0.60 -6.35
N TRP A 267 21.77 0.21 -5.36
CA TRP A 267 20.37 0.49 -5.00
C TRP A 267 19.56 1.09 -6.13
N ARG A 268 20.19 1.85 -7.04
CA ARG A 268 19.52 2.44 -8.20
C ARG A 268 18.80 1.42 -9.06
N GLU A 269 19.37 0.22 -9.20
CA GLU A 269 18.72 -0.88 -9.92
C GLU A 269 17.98 -1.83 -8.97
N GLN A 270 18.53 -2.12 -7.79
CA GLN A 270 17.94 -3.06 -6.83
C GLN A 270 16.59 -2.61 -6.31
N TYR A 271 16.40 -1.30 -6.09
CA TYR A 271 15.17 -0.72 -5.55
C TYR A 271 14.33 -0.02 -6.60
N ARG A 272 14.70 -0.13 -7.87
CA ARG A 272 13.96 0.47 -8.98
C ARG A 272 12.53 -0.04 -9.02
N LEU A 273 11.58 0.89 -8.94
CA LEU A 273 10.17 0.59 -9.04
C LEU A 273 9.68 0.62 -10.48
N HIS A 274 8.82 -0.33 -10.79
CA HIS A 274 8.03 -0.41 -12.01
C HIS A 274 6.56 -0.23 -11.62
N PHE A 275 5.82 0.51 -12.42
CA PHE A 275 4.46 0.88 -12.07
C PHE A 275 3.45 0.09 -12.89
N ALA A 276 2.55 -0.61 -12.19
CA ALA A 276 1.46 -1.32 -12.81
C ALA A 276 0.13 -0.64 -12.42
N LYS A 277 -0.43 0.10 -13.39
CA LYS A 277 -1.76 0.70 -13.27
C LYS A 277 -2.81 -0.40 -13.35
N GLY A 278 -3.85 -0.30 -12.55
CA GLY A 278 -4.99 -1.20 -12.57
C GLY A 278 -6.30 -0.43 -12.51
N ARG A 279 -7.23 -0.78 -13.40
CA ARG A 279 -8.57 -0.20 -13.44
C ARG A 279 -9.54 -1.11 -12.73
N TYR A 280 -10.45 -0.49 -12.02
CA TYR A 280 -11.57 -1.16 -11.38
C TYR A 280 -12.87 -0.81 -12.10
N TYR A 281 -13.69 -1.81 -12.30
CA TYR A 281 -15.00 -1.68 -12.92
C TYR A 281 -16.07 -1.92 -11.86
N VAL A 282 -17.15 -1.16 -11.90
CA VAL A 282 -18.22 -1.22 -10.91
C VAL A 282 -19.54 -1.57 -11.60
N LEU A 283 -20.34 -2.42 -10.99
CA LEU A 283 -21.72 -2.61 -11.41
C LEU A 283 -22.57 -1.42 -10.95
N ASP A 284 -23.51 -1.00 -11.77
CA ASP A 284 -24.52 -0.05 -11.31
C ASP A 284 -25.36 -0.64 -10.16
N ALA A 285 -26.08 0.23 -9.45
CA ALA A 285 -26.85 -0.18 -8.27
C ALA A 285 -27.94 -1.20 -8.58
N GLY A 286 -28.59 -1.08 -9.75
CA GLY A 286 -29.63 -2.01 -10.20
C GLY A 286 -29.07 -3.38 -10.53
N ALA A 287 -27.95 -3.42 -11.22
CA ALA A 287 -27.25 -4.66 -11.54
C ALA A 287 -26.68 -5.32 -10.27
N SER A 288 -26.09 -4.57 -9.35
CA SER A 288 -25.61 -5.09 -8.05
C SER A 288 -26.75 -5.70 -7.22
N ALA A 289 -27.92 -5.08 -7.21
CA ALA A 289 -29.09 -5.63 -6.52
C ALA A 289 -29.62 -6.93 -7.16
N ARG A 290 -29.53 -7.05 -8.50
CA ARG A 290 -29.95 -8.23 -9.27
C ARG A 290 -28.93 -9.37 -9.17
N LEU A 291 -27.66 -9.05 -9.18
CA LEU A 291 -26.54 -10.00 -9.24
C LEU A 291 -25.93 -10.26 -7.87
N ARG A 292 -26.75 -10.56 -6.88
CA ARG A 292 -26.29 -10.80 -5.51
C ARG A 292 -25.31 -11.97 -5.43
N VAL A 293 -24.07 -11.65 -5.03
CA VAL A 293 -23.01 -12.60 -4.67
C VAL A 293 -22.55 -12.26 -3.27
N CYS A 294 -22.38 -13.28 -2.41
CA CYS A 294 -22.15 -13.06 -0.98
C CYS A 294 -20.67 -13.16 -0.58
N ARG A 295 -19.77 -13.43 -1.52
CA ARG A 295 -18.32 -13.62 -1.30
C ARG A 295 -17.50 -13.11 -2.46
N LEU A 296 -16.18 -13.04 -2.27
CA LEU A 296 -15.26 -12.71 -3.34
C LEU A 296 -15.13 -13.91 -4.30
N VAL A 297 -15.11 -13.66 -5.60
CA VAL A 297 -14.98 -14.71 -6.61
C VAL A 297 -13.84 -14.35 -7.57
N TYR A 298 -12.82 -15.21 -7.58
CA TYR A 298 -11.65 -15.06 -8.43
C TYR A 298 -11.60 -16.24 -9.40
N PRO A 299 -11.53 -16.03 -10.70
CA PRO A 299 -11.25 -17.12 -11.64
C PRO A 299 -9.82 -17.64 -11.42
N VAL A 300 -9.58 -18.90 -11.76
CA VAL A 300 -8.21 -19.41 -11.88
C VAL A 300 -7.44 -18.54 -12.87
N PRO A 301 -6.21 -18.09 -12.55
CA PRO A 301 -5.42 -17.27 -13.46
C PRO A 301 -5.17 -17.98 -14.79
N ASP A 302 -5.48 -17.33 -15.91
CA ASP A 302 -5.15 -17.84 -17.23
C ASP A 302 -3.64 -17.65 -17.49
N LYS A 303 -2.99 -18.70 -17.98
CA LYS A 303 -1.56 -18.69 -18.30
C LYS A 303 -1.20 -17.73 -19.45
N ASN A 304 -2.18 -17.40 -20.29
CA ASN A 304 -1.98 -16.68 -21.55
C ASN A 304 -2.54 -15.25 -21.53
N ILE A 305 -3.26 -14.83 -20.49
CA ILE A 305 -3.92 -13.55 -20.43
C ILE A 305 -3.27 -12.65 -19.40
N VAL A 306 -2.75 -11.51 -19.85
CA VAL A 306 -2.50 -10.35 -18.98
C VAL A 306 -3.82 -10.03 -18.28
N SER A 307 -3.84 -10.01 -16.96
CA SER A 307 -5.04 -9.90 -16.12
C SER A 307 -6.02 -8.85 -16.65
N LEU A 308 -7.18 -9.29 -17.11
CA LEU A 308 -8.26 -8.42 -17.62
C LEU A 308 -9.11 -7.79 -16.49
N GLY A 309 -8.68 -7.90 -15.24
CA GLY A 309 -9.41 -7.29 -14.15
C GLY A 309 -10.71 -7.98 -13.79
N THR A 310 -10.73 -9.29 -13.81
CA THR A 310 -11.95 -10.10 -13.61
C THR A 310 -12.18 -10.60 -12.21
N HIS A 311 -11.41 -10.15 -11.21
CA HIS A 311 -11.65 -10.50 -9.81
C HIS A 311 -12.91 -9.79 -9.31
N LEU A 312 -13.93 -10.55 -8.89
CA LEU A 312 -15.09 -9.98 -8.22
C LEU A 312 -14.76 -9.71 -6.76
N THR A 313 -14.92 -8.47 -6.35
CA THR A 313 -14.83 -8.04 -4.95
C THR A 313 -16.11 -7.36 -4.52
N LEU A 314 -16.35 -7.34 -3.21
CA LEU A 314 -17.47 -6.66 -2.59
C LEU A 314 -16.96 -5.48 -1.76
N ASP A 315 -17.73 -4.40 -1.71
CA ASP A 315 -17.59 -3.45 -0.62
C ASP A 315 -18.47 -3.84 0.59
N LEU A 316 -18.36 -3.11 1.68
CA LEU A 316 -19.13 -3.38 2.90
C LEU A 316 -20.64 -3.17 2.74
N ALA A 317 -21.08 -2.47 1.70
CA ALA A 317 -22.49 -2.32 1.34
C ALA A 317 -22.99 -3.46 0.44
N GLY A 318 -22.10 -4.36 0.01
CA GLY A 318 -22.42 -5.48 -0.88
C GLY A 318 -22.41 -5.11 -2.36
N SER A 319 -21.90 -3.92 -2.73
CA SER A 319 -21.76 -3.54 -4.14
C SER A 319 -20.62 -4.34 -4.78
N ILE A 320 -20.84 -4.75 -6.02
CA ILE A 320 -19.88 -5.58 -6.76
C ILE A 320 -18.92 -4.71 -7.55
N ARG A 321 -17.63 -5.01 -7.41
CA ARG A 321 -16.53 -4.44 -8.19
C ARG A 321 -15.75 -5.56 -8.86
N PHE A 322 -15.25 -5.29 -10.06
CA PHE A 322 -14.32 -6.17 -10.77
C PHE A 322 -12.97 -5.49 -10.94
N GLY A 323 -11.92 -6.26 -10.93
CA GLY A 323 -10.58 -5.72 -11.12
C GLY A 323 -9.58 -6.11 -10.04
N PRO A 324 -8.41 -5.48 -10.11
CA PRO A 324 -8.00 -4.58 -11.20
C PRO A 324 -7.44 -5.34 -12.41
N ASP A 325 -7.51 -4.71 -13.57
CA ASP A 325 -6.68 -5.09 -14.73
C ASP A 325 -5.20 -4.75 -14.48
N VAL A 326 -4.33 -4.93 -15.46
CA VAL A 326 -2.90 -4.59 -15.37
C VAL A 326 -2.44 -3.92 -16.65
N GLU A 327 -1.95 -2.69 -16.51
CA GLU A 327 -1.24 -1.96 -17.54
C GLU A 327 0.08 -1.42 -16.99
N TRP A 328 1.20 -1.72 -17.63
CA TRP A 328 2.49 -1.16 -17.27
C TRP A 328 2.60 0.29 -17.72
N THR A 329 3.03 1.18 -16.84
CA THR A 329 3.15 2.62 -17.10
C THR A 329 4.48 3.17 -16.58
N ALA A 330 4.97 4.22 -17.22
CA ALA A 330 6.12 4.97 -16.72
C ALA A 330 5.74 5.98 -15.61
N SER A 331 4.45 6.30 -15.49
CA SER A 331 3.96 7.30 -14.54
C SER A 331 3.51 6.66 -13.23
N ASN A 332 3.97 7.23 -12.11
CA ASN A 332 3.51 6.90 -10.77
C ASN A 332 2.42 7.87 -10.24
N THR A 333 1.95 8.79 -11.07
CA THR A 333 0.98 9.84 -10.69
C THR A 333 -0.21 9.95 -11.63
N ASN A 334 -0.17 9.29 -12.80
CA ASN A 334 -1.29 9.33 -13.74
C ASN A 334 -2.33 8.27 -13.40
N TYR A 335 -3.38 8.70 -12.71
CA TYR A 335 -4.54 7.88 -12.34
C TYR A 335 -5.69 7.95 -13.34
N GLU A 336 -5.52 8.66 -14.46
CA GLU A 336 -6.55 8.72 -15.49
C GLU A 336 -6.86 7.31 -16.01
N PRO A 337 -8.14 6.98 -16.17
CA PRO A 337 -8.56 5.62 -16.53
C PRO A 337 -8.39 5.29 -18.02
N GLU A 338 -7.82 6.20 -18.81
CA GLU A 338 -7.61 6.01 -20.25
C GLU A 338 -6.81 4.75 -20.56
N GLY A 339 -7.11 4.13 -21.69
CA GLY A 339 -6.55 2.85 -22.13
C GLY A 339 -7.28 1.67 -21.47
N GLY A 340 -6.74 0.48 -21.62
CA GLY A 340 -7.33 -0.76 -21.13
C GLY A 340 -8.11 -1.52 -22.19
N ALA A 341 -8.59 -2.70 -21.82
CA ALA A 341 -9.42 -3.51 -22.70
C ALA A 341 -10.79 -2.86 -22.93
N PRO A 342 -11.39 -3.02 -24.12
CA PRO A 342 -12.78 -2.66 -24.34
C PRO A 342 -13.69 -3.33 -23.31
N ILE A 343 -14.75 -2.63 -22.89
CA ILE A 343 -15.63 -3.11 -21.82
C ILE A 343 -16.28 -4.46 -22.19
N GLU A 344 -16.52 -4.71 -23.47
CA GLU A 344 -17.06 -5.97 -23.98
C GLU A 344 -16.09 -7.15 -23.76
N GLU A 345 -14.78 -6.92 -23.79
CA GLU A 345 -13.77 -7.93 -23.50
C GLU A 345 -13.73 -8.24 -22.00
N VAL A 346 -13.81 -7.21 -21.17
CA VAL A 346 -13.89 -7.35 -19.71
C VAL A 346 -15.14 -8.13 -19.32
N VAL A 347 -16.30 -7.78 -19.88
CA VAL A 347 -17.57 -8.49 -19.64
C VAL A 347 -17.49 -9.94 -20.14
N ARG A 348 -16.90 -10.18 -21.30
CA ARG A 348 -16.70 -11.55 -21.81
C ARG A 348 -15.87 -12.41 -20.85
N ALA A 349 -14.82 -11.84 -20.27
CA ALA A 349 -13.99 -12.53 -19.30
C ALA A 349 -14.72 -12.76 -17.96
N ILE A 350 -15.51 -11.78 -17.49
CA ILE A 350 -16.36 -11.93 -16.31
C ILE A 350 -17.42 -13.02 -16.52
N ASN A 351 -18.02 -13.07 -17.71
CA ASN A 351 -19.08 -14.02 -18.06
C ASN A 351 -18.61 -15.47 -18.10
N THR A 352 -17.31 -15.74 -18.03
CA THR A 352 -16.81 -17.11 -17.84
C THR A 352 -17.28 -17.72 -16.52
N TYR A 353 -17.46 -16.90 -15.46
CA TYR A 353 -17.90 -17.36 -14.16
C TYR A 353 -19.16 -16.64 -13.62
N LEU A 354 -19.51 -15.45 -14.15
CA LEU A 354 -20.73 -14.71 -13.78
C LEU A 354 -21.49 -14.29 -15.06
N PRO A 355 -22.20 -15.24 -15.71
CA PRO A 355 -22.73 -15.07 -17.06
C PRO A 355 -23.86 -14.05 -17.20
N ALA A 356 -24.41 -13.56 -16.09
CA ALA A 356 -25.52 -12.61 -16.09
C ALA A 356 -25.09 -11.12 -16.15
N VAL A 357 -23.79 -10.82 -16.23
CA VAL A 357 -23.27 -9.45 -16.37
C VAL A 357 -23.37 -9.00 -17.82
N ARG A 358 -23.90 -7.79 -18.05
CA ARG A 358 -24.03 -7.18 -19.38
C ARG A 358 -23.14 -5.94 -19.47
N SER A 359 -22.79 -5.53 -20.68
CA SER A 359 -21.93 -4.36 -20.90
C SER A 359 -22.54 -3.06 -20.38
N GLU A 360 -23.87 -2.91 -20.49
CA GLU A 360 -24.61 -1.77 -19.97
C GLU A 360 -24.65 -1.68 -18.43
N ASP A 361 -24.42 -2.80 -17.73
CA ASP A 361 -24.39 -2.86 -16.28
C ASP A 361 -23.04 -2.40 -15.68
N LEU A 362 -21.98 -2.33 -16.49
CA LEU A 362 -20.61 -2.16 -16.04
C LEU A 362 -20.07 -0.77 -16.40
N GLY A 363 -19.69 -0.03 -15.38
CA GLY A 363 -19.03 1.27 -15.50
C GLY A 363 -17.56 1.22 -15.08
N LEU A 364 -16.77 2.17 -15.61
CA LEU A 364 -15.42 2.39 -15.15
C LEU A 364 -15.47 3.09 -13.78
N GLY A 365 -14.82 2.50 -12.78
CA GLY A 365 -14.76 3.03 -11.42
C GLY A 365 -13.52 3.92 -11.20
N TYR A 366 -12.52 3.40 -10.50
CA TYR A 366 -11.29 4.12 -10.20
C TYR A 366 -10.06 3.35 -10.69
N THR A 367 -8.91 4.03 -10.66
CA THR A 367 -7.61 3.42 -10.97
C THR A 367 -6.68 3.45 -9.75
N GLY A 368 -5.82 2.44 -9.65
CA GLY A 368 -4.72 2.39 -8.69
C GLY A 368 -3.40 2.09 -9.39
N ILE A 369 -2.29 2.49 -8.76
CA ILE A 369 -0.94 2.19 -9.26
C ILE A 369 -0.21 1.35 -8.22
N ARG A 370 0.39 0.23 -8.65
CA ARG A 370 1.16 -0.67 -7.79
C ARG A 370 2.64 -0.41 -7.95
N PRO A 371 3.39 -0.17 -6.85
CA PRO A 371 4.85 -0.06 -6.87
C PRO A 371 5.49 -1.45 -6.90
N LYS A 372 5.85 -1.95 -8.08
CA LYS A 372 6.44 -3.28 -8.23
C LYS A 372 7.96 -3.22 -8.35
N LEU A 373 8.66 -4.10 -7.63
CA LEU A 373 10.08 -4.41 -7.90
C LEU A 373 10.22 -5.31 -9.13
N GLN A 374 9.22 -6.13 -9.40
CA GLN A 374 9.15 -6.95 -10.59
C GLN A 374 8.94 -6.08 -11.83
N ARG A 375 9.83 -6.20 -12.82
CA ARG A 375 9.66 -5.58 -14.14
C ARG A 375 8.63 -6.34 -15.01
N PRO A 376 8.10 -5.71 -16.06
CA PRO A 376 7.23 -6.40 -17.03
C PRO A 376 7.87 -7.70 -17.53
N GLY A 377 7.13 -8.81 -17.48
CA GLY A 377 7.60 -10.14 -17.89
C GLY A 377 8.72 -10.74 -17.00
N GLY A 378 9.10 -10.07 -15.92
CA GLY A 378 10.15 -10.53 -15.02
C GLY A 378 9.68 -11.58 -14.02
N ALA A 379 10.64 -12.25 -13.38
CA ALA A 379 10.38 -13.20 -12.29
C ALA A 379 9.77 -12.50 -11.06
N PHE A 380 9.17 -13.30 -10.18
CA PHE A 380 8.66 -12.84 -8.90
C PHE A 380 9.74 -12.09 -8.11
N CYS A 381 9.41 -10.88 -7.63
CA CYS A 381 10.23 -10.12 -6.70
C CYS A 381 9.44 -9.94 -5.39
N ASP A 382 10.09 -10.27 -4.29
CA ASP A 382 9.49 -10.15 -2.96
C ASP A 382 9.52 -8.70 -2.45
N PHE A 383 8.86 -8.44 -1.34
CA PHE A 383 8.98 -7.19 -0.60
C PHE A 383 10.39 -6.94 -0.09
N VAL A 384 10.83 -5.70 -0.10
CA VAL A 384 12.02 -5.28 0.64
C VAL A 384 11.57 -4.63 1.95
N ILE A 385 11.93 -5.25 3.08
CA ILE A 385 11.76 -4.75 4.43
C ILE A 385 13.12 -4.93 5.10
N ARG A 386 13.94 -3.89 5.09
CA ARG A 386 15.34 -4.01 5.51
C ARG A 386 15.86 -2.74 6.15
N GLU A 387 16.55 -2.92 7.26
CA GLU A 387 17.42 -1.90 7.86
C GLU A 387 18.78 -1.96 7.16
N GLU A 388 19.36 -0.82 6.82
CA GLU A 388 20.44 -0.71 5.86
C GLU A 388 21.83 -0.53 6.49
N SER A 389 22.07 -1.03 7.70
CA SER A 389 23.38 -1.06 8.35
C SER A 389 24.44 -1.73 7.48
N GLY A 390 24.08 -2.82 6.77
CA GLY A 390 24.97 -3.52 5.85
C GLY A 390 25.47 -2.66 4.69
N ALA A 391 24.74 -1.58 4.36
CA ALA A 391 25.15 -0.59 3.38
C ALA A 391 25.76 0.68 4.03
N GLY A 392 26.06 0.61 5.33
CA GLY A 392 26.63 1.73 6.08
C GLY A 392 25.60 2.79 6.50
N MET A 393 24.32 2.44 6.52
CA MET A 393 23.21 3.35 6.84
C MET A 393 22.36 2.83 8.03
N PRO A 394 22.96 2.69 9.23
CA PRO A 394 22.25 2.24 10.41
C PRO A 394 21.09 3.17 10.77
N GLY A 395 19.95 2.57 11.16
CA GLY A 395 18.72 3.29 11.50
C GLY A 395 17.88 3.71 10.28
N PHE A 396 18.31 3.41 9.03
CA PHE A 396 17.51 3.64 7.85
C PHE A 396 16.81 2.34 7.43
N VAL A 397 15.47 2.33 7.50
CA VAL A 397 14.65 1.17 7.13
C VAL A 397 13.98 1.43 5.79
N ASN A 398 14.29 0.60 4.80
CA ASN A 398 13.64 0.61 3.49
C ASN A 398 12.43 -0.34 3.45
N LEU A 399 11.27 0.21 3.06
CA LEU A 399 10.06 -0.53 2.74
C LEU A 399 9.74 -0.29 1.26
N VAL A 400 10.26 -1.16 0.38
CA VAL A 400 10.21 -0.96 -1.07
C VAL A 400 9.43 -2.09 -1.76
N GLY A 401 8.66 -1.74 -2.78
CA GLY A 401 7.87 -2.71 -3.55
C GLY A 401 6.64 -3.23 -2.81
N LEU A 402 6.14 -2.51 -1.81
CA LEU A 402 4.97 -2.90 -1.03
C LEU A 402 3.68 -2.65 -1.82
N GLU A 403 3.36 -3.60 -2.69
CA GLU A 403 2.07 -3.71 -3.39
C GLU A 403 1.11 -4.67 -2.65
N SER A 404 0.15 -5.32 -3.33
CA SER A 404 -0.64 -6.40 -2.72
C SER A 404 0.28 -7.55 -2.25
N PRO A 405 0.09 -8.00 -1.01
CA PRO A 405 -0.97 -7.75 -0.03
C PRO A 405 -0.60 -6.71 1.07
N GLY A 406 0.03 -5.60 0.73
CA GLY A 406 0.56 -4.61 1.68
C GLY A 406 -0.47 -4.10 2.69
N LEU A 407 -1.73 -3.89 2.29
CA LEU A 407 -2.83 -3.51 3.19
C LEU A 407 -3.01 -4.57 4.29
N THR A 408 -3.23 -5.83 3.91
CA THR A 408 -3.36 -6.96 4.85
C THR A 408 -2.14 -7.11 5.75
N SER A 409 -0.95 -6.87 5.19
CA SER A 409 0.34 -7.10 5.85
C SER A 409 0.77 -5.94 6.75
N SER A 410 0.10 -4.79 6.71
CA SER A 410 0.56 -3.53 7.30
C SER A 410 0.93 -3.65 8.79
N MET A 411 0.12 -4.35 9.58
CA MET A 411 0.35 -4.55 11.00
C MET A 411 1.55 -5.48 11.29
N ALA A 412 1.74 -6.52 10.48
CA ALA A 412 2.89 -7.41 10.61
C ALA A 412 4.19 -6.71 10.17
N ILE A 413 4.12 -5.90 9.10
CA ILE A 413 5.25 -5.06 8.64
C ILE A 413 5.64 -4.07 9.72
N ALA A 414 4.69 -3.39 10.36
CA ALA A 414 4.96 -2.47 11.46
C ALA A 414 5.68 -3.16 12.64
N SER A 415 5.20 -4.34 13.04
CA SER A 415 5.88 -5.15 14.06
C SER A 415 7.28 -5.60 13.63
N MET A 416 7.48 -5.88 12.33
CA MET A 416 8.80 -6.25 11.82
C MET A 416 9.76 -5.06 11.84
N VAL A 417 9.32 -3.86 11.45
CA VAL A 417 10.11 -2.61 11.56
C VAL A 417 10.54 -2.37 12.99
N ASP A 418 9.63 -2.52 13.95
CA ASP A 418 9.92 -2.37 15.36
C ASP A 418 10.99 -3.36 15.87
N ARG A 419 10.87 -4.64 15.50
CA ARG A 419 11.87 -5.68 15.86
C ARG A 419 13.24 -5.49 15.21
N ILE A 420 13.29 -4.88 14.03
CA ILE A 420 14.55 -4.61 13.31
C ILE A 420 15.32 -3.46 13.95
N LEU A 421 14.59 -2.51 14.55
CA LEU A 421 15.16 -1.32 15.16
C LEU A 421 15.52 -1.49 16.65
N HIS A 422 14.92 -2.47 17.30
CA HIS A 422 15.05 -2.74 18.72
C HIS A 422 15.23 -4.23 19.03
#